data_958bba0d9329ff4c0e6f06e2d80fdc5d
#
_entry.id   958bba0d9329ff4c0e6f06e2d80fdc5d
#
_cell.length_a   1.000
_cell.length_b   1.000
_cell.length_c   1.000
_cell.angle_alpha   90.00
_cell.angle_beta   90.00
_cell.angle_gamma   90.00
#
_symmetry.space_group_name_H-M   'P 1'
#
loop_
_entity.id
_entity.type
_entity.pdbx_description
1 polymer ?
#
loop_
_entity_poly.entity_id
_entity_poly.type
_entity_poly.pdbx_seq_one_letter_code
_entity_poly.pdbx_strand_id
1 'polypeptide(L)'
;MSTANEQSQLMERPEWYTKAQDYWNGVTPTVDGMLGGFAMVDPVDVKGSLDFVDEFVHGKKGANNVMAKEPVITNGYACDCGAGIGRVTKNFLLQVPFKKVDLVEQAPSFCEQAEKEYLAKEIQEGRVGQVICQGLQSFTPEEGKYDLIWCQWVLGHLTDEHLVEFFKRCAKGLKANGLIGVKENNASSEALIDDEDSSVTRPNDELKRLFKEAGLTLIKEEVQRGLPQGLFAVRMYMLKK
;
A
#
# COMPACT_ATOMS: atom_id res chain seq x y z
N MET A 1 27.32 -2.44 10.54
CA MET A 1 25.94 -2.05 10.87
C MET A 1 25.96 -0.57 11.15
N SER A 2 25.22 0.22 10.40
CA SER A 2 25.09 1.66 10.63
C SER A 2 24.29 1.91 11.90
N THR A 3 24.67 2.92 12.66
CA THR A 3 23.92 3.29 13.88
C THR A 3 22.56 3.90 13.53
N ALA A 4 21.60 3.88 14.43
CA ALA A 4 20.27 4.50 14.22
C ALA A 4 20.39 5.99 13.82
N ASN A 5 21.45 6.68 14.27
CA ASN A 5 21.70 8.07 13.93
C ASN A 5 22.20 8.24 12.47
N GLU A 6 23.00 7.28 11.95
CA GLU A 6 23.42 7.29 10.54
C GLU A 6 22.25 6.98 9.61
N GLN A 7 21.33 6.12 10.02
CA GLN A 7 20.13 5.78 9.28
C GLN A 7 19.16 6.97 9.17
N SER A 8 18.95 7.71 10.26
CA SER A 8 18.16 8.95 10.22
C SER A 8 18.74 9.97 9.24
N GLN A 9 20.07 10.14 9.24
CA GLN A 9 20.75 11.07 8.33
C GLN A 9 20.61 10.69 6.84
N LEU A 10 20.48 9.42 6.51
CA LEU A 10 20.27 8.97 5.11
C LEU A 10 18.91 9.42 4.59
N MET A 11 17.86 9.28 5.39
CA MET A 11 16.49 9.71 5.02
C MET A 11 16.34 11.24 4.94
N GLU A 12 17.20 12.00 5.64
CA GLU A 12 17.21 13.46 5.61
C GLU A 12 17.93 14.06 4.39
N ARG A 13 18.53 13.24 3.54
CA ARG A 13 19.23 13.72 2.33
C ARG A 13 18.26 14.34 1.35
N PRO A 14 18.59 15.50 0.76
CA PRO A 14 17.72 16.17 -0.22
C PRO A 14 17.36 15.28 -1.42
N GLU A 15 18.25 14.37 -1.81
CA GLU A 15 18.08 13.46 -2.94
C GLU A 15 17.25 12.20 -2.64
N TRP A 16 16.80 11.95 -1.41
CA TRP A 16 16.10 10.73 -1.01
C TRP A 16 14.97 10.35 -1.98
N TYR A 17 14.07 11.28 -2.27
CA TYR A 17 12.93 11.03 -3.16
C TYR A 17 13.31 10.98 -4.63
N THR A 18 14.25 11.81 -5.06
CA THR A 18 14.73 11.82 -6.44
C THR A 18 15.42 10.50 -6.78
N LYS A 19 16.25 9.99 -5.86
CA LYS A 19 16.95 8.72 -6.04
C LYS A 19 15.98 7.55 -6.11
N ALA A 20 14.95 7.50 -5.24
CA ALA A 20 13.87 6.49 -5.32
C ALA A 20 13.14 6.57 -6.67
N GLN A 21 12.81 7.78 -7.13
CA GLN A 21 12.15 7.97 -8.42
C GLN A 21 13.02 7.52 -9.58
N ASP A 22 14.31 7.86 -9.58
CA ASP A 22 15.27 7.47 -10.62
C ASP A 22 15.44 5.95 -10.67
N TYR A 23 15.55 5.30 -9.51
CA TYR A 23 15.60 3.84 -9.43
C TYR A 23 14.38 3.20 -10.10
N TRP A 24 13.18 3.56 -9.69
CA TRP A 24 11.95 2.97 -10.21
C TRP A 24 11.67 3.32 -11.68
N ASN A 25 12.11 4.49 -12.15
CA ASN A 25 12.09 4.83 -13.57
C ASN A 25 13.02 3.94 -14.41
N GLY A 26 14.07 3.39 -13.80
CA GLY A 26 14.99 2.45 -14.44
C GLY A 26 14.49 0.99 -14.44
N VAL A 27 13.50 0.66 -13.62
CA VAL A 27 12.94 -0.69 -13.53
C VAL A 27 11.99 -0.95 -14.72
N THR A 28 12.10 -2.14 -15.31
CA THR A 28 11.18 -2.56 -16.39
C THR A 28 9.74 -2.56 -15.88
N PRO A 29 8.78 -1.90 -16.57
CA PRO A 29 7.39 -1.76 -16.11
C PRO A 29 6.60 -3.05 -16.32
N THR A 30 6.97 -4.10 -15.61
CA THR A 30 6.33 -5.44 -15.61
C THR A 30 6.05 -5.88 -14.19
N VAL A 31 5.18 -6.88 -14.02
CA VAL A 31 4.94 -7.49 -12.71
C VAL A 31 6.22 -8.03 -12.10
N ASP A 32 7.06 -8.67 -12.92
CA ASP A 32 8.33 -9.23 -12.45
C ASP A 32 9.33 -8.14 -12.04
N GLY A 33 9.42 -7.06 -12.81
CA GLY A 33 10.26 -5.90 -12.47
C GLY A 33 9.85 -5.26 -11.13
N MET A 34 8.56 -4.99 -10.92
CA MET A 34 8.04 -4.43 -9.66
C MET A 34 8.22 -5.35 -8.45
N LEU A 35 8.29 -6.66 -8.68
CA LEU A 35 8.48 -7.66 -7.63
C LEU A 35 9.96 -8.13 -7.51
N GLY A 36 10.90 -7.41 -8.12
CA GLY A 36 12.33 -7.70 -8.02
C GLY A 36 12.72 -9.11 -8.48
N GLY A 37 12.04 -9.64 -9.53
CA GLY A 37 12.24 -10.99 -10.02
C GLY A 37 11.41 -12.07 -9.30
N PHE A 38 10.51 -11.70 -8.38
CA PHE A 38 9.69 -12.62 -7.59
C PHE A 38 8.22 -12.65 -8.06
N ALA A 39 7.94 -12.54 -9.37
CA ALA A 39 6.56 -12.56 -9.89
C ALA A 39 5.74 -13.77 -9.41
N MET A 40 6.39 -14.87 -9.06
CA MET A 40 5.73 -16.08 -8.54
C MET A 40 5.00 -15.88 -7.22
N VAL A 41 5.28 -14.81 -6.47
CA VAL A 41 4.59 -14.54 -5.20
C VAL A 41 3.19 -13.94 -5.41
N ASP A 42 2.89 -13.40 -6.61
CA ASP A 42 1.65 -12.66 -6.88
C ASP A 42 0.37 -13.43 -6.49
N PRO A 43 0.16 -14.70 -6.87
CA PRO A 43 -1.07 -15.41 -6.51
C PRO A 43 -1.26 -15.57 -4.98
N VAL A 44 -0.19 -15.85 -4.26
CA VAL A 44 -0.21 -16.01 -2.80
C VAL A 44 -0.42 -14.67 -2.11
N ASP A 45 0.22 -13.63 -2.61
CA ASP A 45 0.07 -12.26 -2.14
C ASP A 45 -1.37 -11.76 -2.28
N VAL A 46 -1.94 -11.90 -3.49
CA VAL A 46 -3.32 -11.52 -3.80
C VAL A 46 -4.32 -12.29 -2.92
N LYS A 47 -4.16 -13.62 -2.82
CA LYS A 47 -5.03 -14.42 -1.96
C LYS A 47 -4.99 -13.95 -0.51
N GLY A 48 -3.81 -13.69 0.03
CA GLY A 48 -3.67 -13.18 1.40
C GLY A 48 -4.37 -11.84 1.61
N SER A 49 -4.28 -10.94 0.63
CA SER A 49 -4.95 -9.63 0.67
C SER A 49 -6.48 -9.77 0.63
N LEU A 50 -7.01 -10.64 -0.22
CA LEU A 50 -8.45 -10.94 -0.29
C LEU A 50 -8.96 -11.55 1.02
N ASP A 51 -8.28 -12.57 1.55
CA ASP A 51 -8.63 -13.20 2.83
C ASP A 51 -8.60 -12.17 3.98
N PHE A 52 -7.61 -11.27 3.96
CA PHE A 52 -7.44 -10.24 4.99
C PHE A 52 -8.59 -9.22 5.01
N VAL A 53 -9.10 -8.80 3.85
CA VAL A 53 -10.18 -7.81 3.77
C VAL A 53 -11.58 -8.42 3.83
N ASP A 54 -11.72 -9.73 3.73
CA ASP A 54 -13.01 -10.44 3.61
C ASP A 54 -14.03 -10.02 4.68
N GLU A 55 -13.62 -9.96 5.94
CA GLU A 55 -14.52 -9.55 7.04
C GLU A 55 -15.00 -8.09 6.95
N PHE A 56 -14.25 -7.22 6.28
CA PHE A 56 -14.63 -5.82 6.08
C PHE A 56 -15.55 -5.64 4.88
N VAL A 57 -15.51 -6.58 3.94
CA VAL A 57 -16.33 -6.59 2.71
C VAL A 57 -17.65 -7.32 2.92
N HIS A 58 -17.61 -8.49 3.56
CA HIS A 58 -18.77 -9.38 3.74
C HIS A 58 -19.31 -9.40 5.16
N GLY A 59 -18.62 -8.73 6.11
CA GLY A 59 -18.92 -8.84 7.52
C GLY A 59 -18.46 -10.18 8.11
N LYS A 60 -18.71 -10.38 9.38
CA LYS A 60 -18.36 -11.61 10.08
C LYS A 60 -19.60 -12.22 10.73
N LYS A 61 -19.88 -13.48 10.43
CA LYS A 61 -20.95 -14.23 11.08
C LYS A 61 -20.44 -14.86 12.38
N GLY A 62 -21.22 -14.71 13.43
CA GLY A 62 -21.00 -15.34 14.72
C GLY A 62 -21.70 -16.69 14.82
N ALA A 63 -21.87 -17.18 16.06
CA ALA A 63 -22.65 -18.39 16.35
C ALA A 63 -24.07 -18.29 15.78
N ASN A 64 -24.61 -19.42 15.35
CA ASN A 64 -25.96 -19.52 14.76
C ASN A 64 -26.19 -18.69 13.49
N ASN A 65 -25.12 -18.39 12.74
CA ASN A 65 -25.21 -17.65 11.47
C ASN A 65 -25.74 -16.20 11.60
N VAL A 66 -25.76 -15.65 12.81
CA VAL A 66 -26.12 -14.26 13.08
C VAL A 66 -24.94 -13.37 12.75
N MET A 67 -25.18 -12.21 12.10
CA MET A 67 -24.14 -11.25 11.78
C MET A 67 -23.53 -10.70 13.10
N ALA A 68 -22.25 -10.96 13.32
CA ALA A 68 -21.51 -10.48 14.49
C ALA A 68 -20.75 -9.17 14.19
N LYS A 69 -20.43 -8.91 12.91
CA LYS A 69 -19.79 -7.68 12.44
C LYS A 69 -20.32 -7.35 11.05
N GLU A 70 -20.87 -6.17 10.91
CA GLU A 70 -21.38 -5.68 9.62
C GLU A 70 -20.25 -5.35 8.65
N PRO A 71 -20.48 -5.46 7.33
CA PRO A 71 -19.56 -4.95 6.31
C PRO A 71 -19.26 -3.46 6.53
N VAL A 72 -18.02 -3.08 6.29
CA VAL A 72 -17.55 -1.69 6.42
C VAL A 72 -17.17 -1.13 5.07
N ILE A 73 -16.54 -1.95 4.22
CA ILE A 73 -16.21 -1.59 2.85
C ILE A 73 -17.46 -1.71 1.99
N THR A 74 -17.86 -0.59 1.38
CA THR A 74 -19.05 -0.51 0.54
C THR A 74 -18.69 -0.46 -0.95
N ASN A 75 -19.70 -0.46 -1.82
CA ASN A 75 -19.50 -0.29 -3.25
C ASN A 75 -19.18 1.18 -3.59
N GLY A 76 -18.02 1.65 -3.18
CA GLY A 76 -17.54 3.02 -3.37
C GLY A 76 -16.22 3.08 -4.10
N TYR A 77 -15.27 3.83 -3.54
CA TYR A 77 -13.97 4.07 -4.16
C TYR A 77 -12.84 3.48 -3.33
N ALA A 78 -11.85 2.89 -4.02
CA ALA A 78 -10.56 2.58 -3.43
C ALA A 78 -9.46 3.42 -4.06
N CYS A 79 -8.33 3.54 -3.36
CA CYS A 79 -7.09 4.14 -3.86
C CYS A 79 -5.94 3.16 -3.65
N ASP A 80 -5.22 2.86 -4.72
CA ASP A 80 -3.99 2.05 -4.72
C ASP A 80 -2.79 2.99 -4.68
N CYS A 81 -2.09 3.04 -3.56
CA CYS A 81 -0.96 3.94 -3.33
C CYS A 81 0.38 3.21 -3.54
N GLY A 82 1.22 3.71 -4.44
CA GLY A 82 2.39 3.00 -4.93
C GLY A 82 2.00 1.86 -5.87
N ALA A 83 1.10 2.17 -6.80
CA ALA A 83 0.41 1.16 -7.58
C ALA A 83 1.29 0.43 -8.62
N GLY A 84 2.47 0.99 -8.96
CA GLY A 84 3.26 0.52 -10.07
C GLY A 84 2.46 0.54 -11.37
N ILE A 85 2.50 -0.55 -12.13
CA ILE A 85 1.65 -0.71 -13.32
C ILE A 85 0.19 -1.09 -13.00
N GLY A 86 -0.20 -1.15 -11.72
CA GLY A 86 -1.56 -1.50 -11.29
C GLY A 86 -1.79 -2.99 -11.01
N ARG A 87 -0.75 -3.74 -10.64
CA ARG A 87 -0.85 -5.16 -10.28
C ARG A 87 -1.84 -5.40 -9.14
N VAL A 88 -1.70 -4.66 -8.05
CA VAL A 88 -2.59 -4.74 -6.88
C VAL A 88 -3.99 -4.29 -7.24
N THR A 89 -4.13 -3.20 -8.00
CA THR A 89 -5.40 -2.76 -8.55
C THR A 89 -6.10 -3.89 -9.31
N LYS A 90 -5.45 -4.49 -10.32
CA LYS A 90 -6.05 -5.50 -11.20
C LYS A 90 -6.37 -6.80 -10.49
N ASN A 91 -5.37 -7.33 -9.76
CA ASN A 91 -5.44 -8.69 -9.23
C ASN A 91 -6.09 -8.79 -7.86
N PHE A 92 -6.22 -7.66 -7.13
CA PHE A 92 -6.84 -7.63 -5.81
C PHE A 92 -8.01 -6.63 -5.73
N LEU A 93 -7.77 -5.31 -5.85
CA LEU A 93 -8.79 -4.31 -5.53
C LEU A 93 -10.01 -4.39 -6.45
N LEU A 94 -9.83 -4.72 -7.72
CA LEU A 94 -10.94 -4.91 -8.66
C LEU A 94 -11.71 -6.22 -8.47
N GLN A 95 -11.27 -7.11 -7.59
CA GLN A 95 -12.05 -8.27 -7.14
C GLN A 95 -12.94 -7.94 -5.92
N VAL A 96 -12.64 -6.88 -5.19
CA VAL A 96 -13.50 -6.31 -4.15
C VAL A 96 -14.59 -5.46 -4.85
N PRO A 97 -15.81 -5.35 -4.31
CA PRO A 97 -16.93 -4.69 -4.99
C PRO A 97 -16.82 -3.16 -4.98
N PHE A 98 -15.66 -2.61 -5.30
CA PHE A 98 -15.49 -1.17 -5.49
C PHE A 98 -16.08 -0.73 -6.84
N LYS A 99 -16.73 0.43 -6.84
CA LYS A 99 -17.21 1.08 -8.06
C LYS A 99 -16.04 1.50 -8.95
N LYS A 100 -15.00 2.06 -8.34
CA LYS A 100 -13.77 2.50 -9.02
C LYS A 100 -12.57 2.40 -8.10
N VAL A 101 -11.40 2.20 -8.71
CA VAL A 101 -10.10 2.26 -8.05
C VAL A 101 -9.26 3.36 -8.71
N ASP A 102 -8.79 4.32 -7.92
CA ASP A 102 -7.79 5.30 -8.35
C ASP A 102 -6.40 4.77 -8.03
N LEU A 103 -5.41 5.11 -8.85
CA LEU A 103 -4.01 4.72 -8.68
C LEU A 103 -3.15 5.95 -8.42
N VAL A 104 -2.16 5.80 -7.54
CA VAL A 104 -1.11 6.80 -7.32
C VAL A 104 0.25 6.12 -7.48
N GLU A 105 1.06 6.63 -8.40
CA GLU A 105 2.39 6.10 -8.69
C GLU A 105 3.33 7.25 -9.05
N GLN A 106 4.59 7.20 -8.59
CA GLN A 106 5.54 8.29 -8.86
C GLN A 106 6.30 8.14 -10.16
N ALA A 107 6.46 6.91 -10.68
CA ALA A 107 7.23 6.62 -11.88
C ALA A 107 6.38 6.83 -13.15
N PRO A 108 6.69 7.81 -14.01
CA PRO A 108 5.91 8.08 -15.23
C PRO A 108 5.82 6.87 -16.16
N SER A 109 6.89 6.06 -16.27
CA SER A 109 6.89 4.84 -17.09
C SER A 109 5.87 3.82 -16.60
N PHE A 110 5.68 3.70 -15.29
CA PHE A 110 4.69 2.80 -14.70
C PHE A 110 3.26 3.32 -14.89
N CYS A 111 3.06 4.64 -14.73
CA CYS A 111 1.76 5.26 -15.01
C CYS A 111 1.36 5.04 -16.47
N GLU A 112 2.27 5.27 -17.42
CA GLU A 112 2.03 5.06 -18.84
C GLU A 112 1.69 3.60 -19.17
N GLN A 113 2.45 2.65 -18.61
CA GLN A 113 2.20 1.20 -18.77
C GLN A 113 0.85 0.80 -18.19
N ALA A 114 0.49 1.35 -17.02
CA ALA A 114 -0.81 1.10 -16.41
C ALA A 114 -1.95 1.56 -17.32
N GLU A 115 -1.89 2.81 -17.81
CA GLU A 115 -2.95 3.42 -18.61
C GLU A 115 -3.10 2.81 -20.01
N LYS A 116 -1.97 2.62 -20.71
CA LYS A 116 -2.00 2.25 -22.13
C LYS A 116 -2.11 0.74 -22.37
N GLU A 117 -1.64 -0.07 -21.42
CA GLU A 117 -1.55 -1.51 -21.62
C GLU A 117 -2.16 -2.32 -20.48
N TYR A 118 -1.58 -2.27 -19.27
CA TYR A 118 -1.89 -3.24 -18.23
C TYR A 118 -3.33 -3.14 -17.71
N LEU A 119 -3.86 -1.91 -17.57
CA LEU A 119 -5.23 -1.62 -17.12
C LEU A 119 -6.12 -1.00 -18.21
N ALA A 120 -5.67 -0.98 -19.48
CA ALA A 120 -6.40 -0.32 -20.55
C ALA A 120 -7.87 -0.80 -20.67
N LYS A 121 -8.10 -2.10 -20.51
CA LYS A 121 -9.44 -2.69 -20.50
C LYS A 121 -10.28 -2.21 -19.32
N GLU A 122 -9.74 -2.25 -18.12
CA GLU A 122 -10.41 -1.86 -16.87
C GLU A 122 -10.71 -0.35 -16.82
N ILE A 123 -9.85 0.46 -17.46
CA ILE A 123 -10.09 1.89 -17.69
C ILE A 123 -11.26 2.09 -18.65
N GLN A 124 -11.27 1.38 -19.79
CA GLN A 124 -12.36 1.46 -20.77
C GLN A 124 -13.71 1.01 -20.18
N GLU A 125 -13.70 0.01 -19.31
CA GLU A 125 -14.88 -0.47 -18.57
C GLU A 125 -15.33 0.53 -17.47
N GLY A 126 -14.55 1.58 -17.20
CA GLY A 126 -14.83 2.59 -16.18
C GLY A 126 -14.64 2.10 -14.74
N ARG A 127 -13.94 0.98 -14.53
CA ARG A 127 -13.62 0.39 -13.22
C ARG A 127 -12.37 0.99 -12.59
N VAL A 128 -11.45 1.47 -13.39
CA VAL A 128 -10.33 2.31 -12.98
C VAL A 128 -10.72 3.77 -13.13
N GLY A 129 -10.40 4.58 -12.13
CA GLY A 129 -10.66 6.01 -12.11
C GLY A 129 -9.47 6.81 -12.64
N GLN A 130 -8.78 7.50 -11.76
CA GLN A 130 -7.61 8.31 -12.12
C GLN A 130 -6.33 7.51 -11.95
N VAL A 131 -5.39 7.69 -12.88
CA VAL A 131 -3.97 7.36 -12.68
C VAL A 131 -3.24 8.66 -12.37
N ILE A 132 -2.78 8.80 -11.15
CA ILE A 132 -2.18 10.02 -10.60
C ILE A 132 -0.67 9.82 -10.53
N CYS A 133 0.06 10.45 -11.45
CA CYS A 133 1.52 10.38 -11.47
C CYS A 133 2.11 11.35 -10.44
N GLN A 134 2.24 10.90 -9.19
CA GLN A 134 2.69 11.73 -8.06
C GLN A 134 3.31 10.87 -6.94
N GLY A 135 4.35 11.40 -6.29
CA GLY A 135 4.92 10.75 -5.10
C GLY A 135 4.04 10.93 -3.86
N LEU A 136 4.01 9.90 -2.99
CA LEU A 136 3.16 9.88 -1.79
C LEU A 136 3.53 10.96 -0.77
N GLN A 137 4.78 11.46 -0.75
CA GLN A 137 5.21 12.55 0.11
C GLN A 137 4.41 13.85 -0.11
N SER A 138 3.86 14.04 -1.33
CA SER A 138 3.06 15.20 -1.69
C SER A 138 1.61 14.91 -2.05
N PHE A 139 1.26 13.63 -2.26
CA PHE A 139 -0.10 13.23 -2.61
C PHE A 139 -1.11 13.58 -1.51
N THR A 140 -2.21 14.17 -1.91
CA THR A 140 -3.35 14.48 -1.04
C THR A 140 -4.62 13.89 -1.63
N PRO A 141 -5.21 12.87 -0.99
CA PRO A 141 -6.48 12.30 -1.42
C PRO A 141 -7.62 13.34 -1.37
N GLU A 142 -8.58 13.21 -2.28
CA GLU A 142 -9.83 13.99 -2.23
C GLU A 142 -10.59 13.66 -0.94
N GLU A 143 -11.04 14.70 -0.24
CA GLU A 143 -11.64 14.55 1.09
C GLU A 143 -12.94 13.73 1.05
N GLY A 144 -13.05 12.76 1.96
CA GLY A 144 -14.25 11.93 2.12
C GLY A 144 -14.58 11.01 0.95
N LYS A 145 -13.65 10.73 0.06
CA LYS A 145 -13.89 9.97 -1.18
C LYS A 145 -13.80 8.46 -0.99
N TYR A 146 -12.82 7.97 -0.24
CA TYR A 146 -12.43 6.56 -0.28
C TYR A 146 -13.03 5.72 0.84
N ASP A 147 -13.49 4.52 0.46
CA ASP A 147 -13.86 3.45 1.39
C ASP A 147 -12.60 2.68 1.84
N LEU A 148 -11.60 2.54 0.96
CA LEU A 148 -10.32 1.92 1.25
C LEU A 148 -9.18 2.68 0.55
N ILE A 149 -8.13 3.01 1.31
CA ILE A 149 -6.82 3.39 0.76
C ILE A 149 -5.88 2.24 1.06
N TRP A 150 -5.25 1.66 0.04
CA TRP A 150 -4.35 0.53 0.16
C TRP A 150 -2.92 0.94 -0.18
N CYS A 151 -1.98 0.61 0.70
CA CYS A 151 -0.56 0.88 0.52
C CYS A 151 0.20 -0.45 0.64
N GLN A 152 0.87 -0.88 -0.42
CA GLN A 152 1.59 -2.15 -0.43
C GLN A 152 2.98 -1.99 -1.00
N TRP A 153 4.00 -2.34 -0.20
CA TRP A 153 5.42 -2.30 -0.57
C TRP A 153 5.86 -0.94 -1.14
N VAL A 154 5.41 0.14 -0.51
CA VAL A 154 5.69 1.51 -0.95
C VAL A 154 6.08 2.45 0.19
N LEU A 155 5.63 2.15 1.41
CA LEU A 155 5.80 3.07 2.54
C LEU A 155 7.26 3.18 3.00
N GLY A 156 8.10 2.23 2.60
CA GLY A 156 9.54 2.28 2.80
C GLY A 156 10.20 3.50 2.16
N HIS A 157 9.63 4.05 1.09
CA HIS A 157 10.19 5.24 0.43
C HIS A 157 9.89 6.56 1.15
N LEU A 158 8.99 6.56 2.13
CA LEU A 158 8.68 7.76 2.92
C LEU A 158 9.57 7.83 4.17
N THR A 159 10.10 9.02 4.45
CA THR A 159 10.69 9.32 5.77
C THR A 159 9.62 9.18 6.85
N ASP A 160 9.99 9.03 8.12
CA ASP A 160 9.03 8.89 9.22
C ASP A 160 8.06 10.07 9.30
N GLU A 161 8.58 11.29 9.17
CA GLU A 161 7.78 12.51 9.17
C GLU A 161 6.78 12.53 8.01
N HIS A 162 7.24 12.27 6.79
CA HIS A 162 6.37 12.25 5.62
C HIS A 162 5.37 11.09 5.64
N LEU A 163 5.71 9.96 6.24
CA LEU A 163 4.79 8.83 6.43
C LEU A 163 3.64 9.22 7.37
N VAL A 164 3.94 9.86 8.50
CA VAL A 164 2.93 10.36 9.43
C VAL A 164 2.03 11.40 8.75
N GLU A 165 2.61 12.37 8.03
CA GLU A 165 1.84 13.39 7.32
C GLU A 165 1.00 12.80 6.17
N PHE A 166 1.53 11.82 5.44
CA PHE A 166 0.78 11.09 4.42
C PHE A 166 -0.45 10.41 5.03
N PHE A 167 -0.30 9.69 6.13
CA PHE A 167 -1.44 9.04 6.80
C PHE A 167 -2.47 10.03 7.34
N LYS A 168 -2.05 11.19 7.85
CA LYS A 168 -2.98 12.27 8.25
C LYS A 168 -3.79 12.78 7.05
N ARG A 169 -3.18 12.90 5.87
CA ARG A 169 -3.89 13.25 4.62
C ARG A 169 -4.81 12.13 4.18
N CYS A 170 -4.36 10.87 4.24
CA CYS A 170 -5.19 9.71 3.95
C CYS A 170 -6.43 9.65 4.86
N ALA A 171 -6.29 9.91 6.16
CA ALA A 171 -7.41 9.93 7.09
C ALA A 171 -8.49 10.96 6.70
N LYS A 172 -8.11 12.12 6.15
CA LYS A 172 -9.06 13.11 5.60
C LYS A 172 -9.73 12.61 4.30
N GLY A 173 -9.00 11.87 3.48
CA GLY A 173 -9.51 11.27 2.24
C GLY A 173 -10.51 10.13 2.46
N LEU A 174 -10.55 9.54 3.66
CA LEU A 174 -11.49 8.47 3.98
C LEU A 174 -12.91 8.99 4.22
N LYS A 175 -13.91 8.23 3.76
CA LYS A 175 -15.28 8.33 4.24
C LYS A 175 -15.37 8.11 5.75
N ALA A 176 -16.55 8.34 6.35
CA ALA A 176 -16.76 8.19 7.79
C ALA A 176 -16.33 6.81 8.33
N ASN A 177 -16.61 5.73 7.58
CA ASN A 177 -16.25 4.36 7.94
C ASN A 177 -15.10 3.80 7.08
N GLY A 178 -14.42 4.67 6.32
CA GLY A 178 -13.33 4.26 5.45
C GLY A 178 -12.12 3.75 6.24
N LEU A 179 -11.32 2.92 5.59
CA LEU A 179 -10.18 2.22 6.17
C LEU A 179 -8.90 2.48 5.37
N ILE A 180 -7.76 2.34 6.04
CA ILE A 180 -6.45 2.27 5.38
C ILE A 180 -5.93 0.86 5.57
N GLY A 181 -5.63 0.17 4.46
CA GLY A 181 -4.92 -1.09 4.45
C GLY A 181 -3.44 -0.88 4.16
N VAL A 182 -2.58 -1.50 4.93
CA VAL A 182 -1.13 -1.48 4.74
C VAL A 182 -0.64 -2.92 4.63
N LYS A 183 0.23 -3.19 3.65
CA LYS A 183 0.93 -4.47 3.51
C LYS A 183 2.40 -4.22 3.22
N GLU A 184 3.26 -4.53 4.19
CA GLU A 184 4.66 -4.16 4.15
C GLU A 184 5.59 -5.25 4.66
N ASN A 185 6.82 -5.21 4.15
CA ASN A 185 7.95 -5.91 4.71
C ASN A 185 8.25 -5.40 6.12
N ASN A 186 8.62 -6.30 7.02
CA ASN A 186 9.07 -5.92 8.35
C ASN A 186 10.47 -6.47 8.64
N ALA A 187 11.33 -5.60 9.11
CA ALA A 187 12.61 -5.97 9.71
C ALA A 187 12.38 -6.70 11.05
N SER A 188 13.30 -7.59 11.41
CA SER A 188 13.17 -8.41 12.61
C SER A 188 13.46 -7.65 13.91
N SER A 189 14.31 -6.63 13.88
CA SER A 189 14.75 -5.88 15.06
C SER A 189 14.91 -4.38 14.81
N GLU A 190 15.77 -4.00 13.90
CA GLU A 190 16.11 -2.60 13.59
C GLU A 190 15.68 -2.27 12.17
N ALA A 191 15.41 -0.98 11.91
CA ALA A 191 15.14 -0.51 10.57
C ALA A 191 16.34 -0.77 9.67
N LEU A 192 16.09 -1.23 8.45
CA LEU A 192 17.10 -1.51 7.44
C LEU A 192 16.92 -0.55 6.27
N ILE A 193 17.94 0.25 6.00
CA ILE A 193 17.93 1.16 4.86
C ILE A 193 18.60 0.48 3.69
N ASP A 194 17.92 0.52 2.55
CA ASP A 194 18.49 0.24 1.24
C ASP A 194 18.79 1.57 0.55
N ASP A 195 20.09 1.85 0.39
CA ASP A 195 20.54 3.08 -0.26
C ASP A 195 20.46 2.98 -1.79
N GLU A 196 20.21 1.80 -2.36
CA GLU A 196 20.09 1.64 -3.82
C GLU A 196 18.77 2.25 -4.33
N ASP A 197 17.66 1.95 -3.67
CA ASP A 197 16.32 2.44 -4.04
C ASP A 197 15.76 3.51 -3.09
N SER A 198 16.54 3.95 -2.11
CA SER A 198 16.12 4.87 -1.05
C SER A 198 14.84 4.37 -0.35
N SER A 199 14.94 3.19 0.24
CA SER A 199 13.87 2.61 1.03
C SER A 199 14.31 2.23 2.43
N VAL A 200 13.37 2.13 3.35
CA VAL A 200 13.55 1.65 4.72
C VAL A 200 12.57 0.53 5.04
N THR A 201 13.10 -0.65 5.37
CA THR A 201 12.29 -1.73 5.92
C THR A 201 12.22 -1.57 7.43
N ARG A 202 11.06 -1.17 7.93
CA ARG A 202 10.82 -0.87 9.35
C ARG A 202 10.39 -2.11 10.13
N PRO A 203 10.79 -2.23 11.43
CA PRO A 203 10.21 -3.20 12.34
C PRO A 203 8.70 -2.96 12.55
N ASN A 204 7.98 -4.03 12.94
CA ASN A 204 6.55 -3.97 13.21
C ASN A 204 6.17 -2.88 14.24
N ASP A 205 6.92 -2.81 15.33
CA ASP A 205 6.59 -1.87 16.42
C ASP A 205 6.81 -0.42 16.01
N GLU A 206 7.78 -0.16 15.15
CA GLU A 206 8.03 1.16 14.59
C GLU A 206 6.88 1.60 13.66
N LEU A 207 6.43 0.74 12.74
CA LEU A 207 5.26 1.04 11.93
C LEU A 207 4.02 1.34 12.77
N LYS A 208 3.77 0.54 13.82
CA LYS A 208 2.63 0.78 14.73
C LYS A 208 2.75 2.10 15.51
N ARG A 209 3.97 2.51 15.88
CA ARG A 209 4.23 3.82 16.48
C ARG A 209 3.83 4.93 15.51
N LEU A 210 4.27 4.85 14.24
CA LEU A 210 3.97 5.86 13.22
C LEU A 210 2.47 5.92 12.88
N PHE A 211 1.76 4.79 12.84
CA PHE A 211 0.30 4.78 12.70
C PHE A 211 -0.38 5.56 13.84
N LYS A 212 0.06 5.31 15.08
CA LYS A 212 -0.48 6.01 16.25
C LYS A 212 -0.17 7.51 16.24
N GLU A 213 1.03 7.90 15.84
CA GLU A 213 1.43 9.31 15.70
C GLU A 213 0.61 10.03 14.61
N ALA A 214 0.20 9.33 13.58
CA ALA A 214 -0.73 9.84 12.57
C ALA A 214 -2.19 9.93 13.06
N GLY A 215 -2.48 9.50 14.30
CA GLY A 215 -3.83 9.48 14.87
C GLY A 215 -4.70 8.30 14.42
N LEU A 216 -4.09 7.26 13.84
CA LEU A 216 -4.80 6.08 13.36
C LEU A 216 -4.88 4.99 14.45
N THR A 217 -5.98 4.24 14.41
CA THR A 217 -6.20 3.08 15.29
C THR A 217 -6.05 1.79 14.49
N LEU A 218 -5.14 0.92 14.92
CA LEU A 218 -4.98 -0.42 14.38
C LEU A 218 -6.16 -1.31 14.82
N ILE A 219 -6.90 -1.88 13.86
CA ILE A 219 -8.08 -2.71 14.13
C ILE A 219 -7.91 -4.19 13.72
N LYS A 220 -6.92 -4.48 12.88
CA LYS A 220 -6.54 -5.85 12.50
C LYS A 220 -5.08 -5.89 12.08
N GLU A 221 -4.36 -6.93 12.47
CA GLU A 221 -2.99 -7.24 12.06
C GLU A 221 -2.90 -8.72 11.74
N GLU A 222 -2.29 -9.08 10.61
CA GLU A 222 -1.99 -10.48 10.24
C GLU A 222 -0.64 -10.57 9.53
N VAL A 223 -0.01 -11.73 9.64
CA VAL A 223 1.21 -12.07 8.88
C VAL A 223 0.81 -12.77 7.58
N GLN A 224 1.32 -12.29 6.45
CA GLN A 224 1.20 -13.00 5.18
C GLN A 224 1.89 -14.34 5.26
N ARG A 225 1.17 -15.40 4.93
CA ARG A 225 1.70 -16.77 4.89
C ARG A 225 1.94 -17.24 3.47
N GLY A 226 2.78 -18.26 3.31
CA GLY A 226 3.01 -18.93 2.03
C GLY A 226 4.00 -18.24 1.10
N LEU A 227 4.67 -17.18 1.55
CA LEU A 227 5.79 -16.59 0.81
C LEU A 227 7.04 -17.48 0.90
N PRO A 228 7.95 -17.43 -0.08
CA PRO A 228 9.22 -18.14 -0.06
C PRO A 228 10.05 -17.83 1.19
N GLN A 229 10.84 -18.83 1.63
CA GLN A 229 11.81 -18.62 2.71
C GLN A 229 12.91 -17.63 2.27
N GLY A 230 13.44 -16.89 3.22
CA GLY A 230 14.52 -15.90 2.98
C GLY A 230 14.01 -14.49 2.66
N LEU A 231 12.73 -14.30 2.43
CA LEU A 231 12.12 -12.96 2.33
C LEU A 231 11.82 -12.39 3.73
N PHE A 232 11.70 -11.07 3.81
CA PHE A 232 11.19 -10.41 5.01
C PHE A 232 9.81 -10.95 5.40
N ALA A 233 9.50 -10.90 6.70
CA ALA A 233 8.14 -11.12 7.15
C ALA A 233 7.24 -10.01 6.59
N VAL A 234 6.21 -10.38 5.85
CA VAL A 234 5.21 -9.43 5.34
C VAL A 234 4.03 -9.40 6.29
N ARG A 235 3.64 -8.22 6.73
CA ARG A 235 2.46 -8.01 7.58
C ARG A 235 1.43 -7.15 6.90
N MET A 236 0.18 -7.44 7.22
CA MET A 236 -0.97 -6.66 6.81
C MET A 236 -1.59 -5.99 8.03
N TYR A 237 -1.93 -4.72 7.87
CA TYR A 237 -2.55 -3.90 8.90
C TYR A 237 -3.81 -3.25 8.36
N MET A 238 -4.87 -3.22 9.16
CA MET A 238 -6.06 -2.44 8.87
C MET A 238 -6.22 -1.34 9.91
N LEU A 239 -6.32 -0.12 9.43
CA LEU A 239 -6.32 1.08 10.25
C LEU A 239 -7.63 1.86 10.03
N LYS A 240 -8.10 2.53 11.07
CA LYS A 240 -9.21 3.49 11.01
C LYS A 240 -8.80 4.82 11.62
N LYS A 241 -9.45 5.90 11.18
CA LYS A 241 -9.38 7.24 11.82
C LYS A 241 -10.17 7.32 13.10
#